data_9539823c6703a22e36e7d6755ca53dee
#
_entry.id   9539823c6703a22e36e7d6755ca53dee
#
_cell.length_a   1.000
_cell.length_b   1.000
_cell.length_c   1.000
_cell.angle_alpha   90.00
_cell.angle_beta   90.00
_cell.angle_gamma   90.00
#
_symmetry.space_group_name_H-M   'P 1'
#
loop_
_entity.id
_entity.type
_entity.pdbx_description
1 polymer ?
#
loop_
_entity_poly.entity_id
_entity_poly.type
_entity_poly.pdbx_seq_one_letter_code
_entity_poly.pdbx_strand_id
1 'polypeptide(L)'
;MKQQALPLVFIMIMASLSGCISDDSKEPIPIDEEETFRNYSVVAPIDTGINVYHDHFRTNETYPEWLLDGLGVTMTCELTFVGTWQERYEADKEMCWDRINSTDIVYFPGTKIIGTTPNDNTDIPILDDPSDGHGTAVTGAVIDANPDAIIFFVEGFSDAAVLAAANQPLVDIISTSFGPIGSIPVPGIEDATEIAVVVEKKIHTGAADNSPSPAVQDSTAGPPWSIGISGYAEEGDDQKETMSGSYPDIAADWTQILPNHDDIDGYHETSGTSFATPRTAGLLSKVIQHLRTESGDFSSGADPEIRNGFLVNSDSMNISQAQIRDALNLSAWYPSFSTWDPLSGTTPVSPIAPCTQIGWGVVNESNVQPIINHLNGNTIQPDRPADVTLCMETNQEIRESYWN
;
A
#
# COMPACT_ATOMS: atom_id res chain seq x y z
N MET A 1 -45.35 -76.65 -30.67
CA MET A 1 -46.41 -75.61 -30.74
C MET A 1 -46.07 -74.60 -29.69
N LYS A 2 -45.44 -73.50 -30.06
CA LYS A 2 -46.06 -72.26 -30.49
C LYS A 2 -46.19 -71.34 -29.27
N GLN A 3 -45.63 -70.32 -29.22
CA GLN A 3 -45.74 -69.06 -29.81
C GLN A 3 -45.67 -67.97 -28.73
N GLN A 4 -44.76 -67.04 -28.96
CA GLN A 4 -44.96 -65.63 -28.82
C GLN A 4 -45.14 -65.07 -27.42
N ALA A 5 -44.06 -64.55 -26.92
CA ALA A 5 -44.06 -63.41 -26.04
C ALA A 5 -42.74 -62.61 -26.25
N LEU A 6 -42.68 -61.89 -27.28
CA LEU A 6 -41.80 -60.76 -27.47
C LEU A 6 -42.64 -59.72 -28.23
N PRO A 7 -43.05 -58.68 -27.61
CA PRO A 7 -42.35 -57.41 -27.62
C PRO A 7 -42.79 -56.39 -26.52
N LEU A 8 -42.51 -56.66 -25.27
CA LEU A 8 -42.85 -55.65 -24.25
C LEU A 8 -41.64 -55.15 -23.44
N VAL A 9 -40.46 -55.69 -23.72
CA VAL A 9 -39.24 -55.31 -22.99
C VAL A 9 -38.44 -54.19 -23.70
N PHE A 10 -38.78 -53.92 -24.96
CA PHE A 10 -38.00 -52.92 -25.73
C PHE A 10 -38.50 -51.48 -25.62
N ILE A 11 -39.65 -51.23 -24.96
CA ILE A 11 -40.21 -49.89 -24.80
C ILE A 11 -39.81 -49.25 -23.46
N MET A 12 -39.38 -50.03 -22.46
CA MET A 12 -38.96 -49.48 -21.17
C MET A 12 -37.48 -49.08 -21.07
N ILE A 13 -36.65 -49.41 -22.04
CA ILE A 13 -35.21 -49.04 -22.04
C ILE A 13 -34.92 -47.72 -22.75
N MET A 14 -35.88 -47.21 -23.52
CA MET A 14 -35.70 -45.90 -24.19
C MET A 14 -36.26 -44.72 -23.42
N ALA A 15 -36.91 -44.94 -22.28
CA ALA A 15 -37.46 -43.85 -21.45
C ALA A 15 -36.55 -43.42 -20.29
N SER A 16 -35.37 -44.04 -20.14
CA SER A 16 -34.44 -43.69 -19.06
C SER A 16 -33.12 -43.03 -19.50
N LEU A 17 -33.04 -42.57 -20.75
CA LEU A 17 -31.87 -41.89 -21.30
C LEU A 17 -32.16 -40.43 -21.75
N SER A 18 -33.28 -39.85 -21.34
CA SER A 18 -33.59 -38.43 -21.56
C SER A 18 -33.66 -37.69 -20.23
N GLY A 19 -32.60 -37.81 -19.44
CA GLY A 19 -32.48 -37.07 -18.19
C GLY A 19 -31.04 -36.62 -17.99
N CYS A 20 -30.88 -35.32 -17.96
CA CYS A 20 -29.67 -34.60 -17.55
C CYS A 20 -28.53 -34.55 -18.57
N ILE A 21 -28.75 -33.87 -19.66
CA ILE A 21 -27.74 -32.91 -20.08
C ILE A 21 -28.11 -31.61 -19.32
N SER A 22 -27.54 -31.44 -18.14
CA SER A 22 -27.41 -30.14 -17.55
C SER A 22 -26.44 -29.40 -18.44
N ASP A 23 -26.98 -28.47 -19.20
CA ASP A 23 -26.23 -27.45 -19.89
C ASP A 23 -25.69 -26.49 -18.80
N ASP A 24 -24.62 -26.89 -18.12
CA ASP A 24 -23.86 -26.07 -17.19
C ASP A 24 -22.86 -25.20 -17.94
N SER A 25 -23.20 -24.76 -19.14
CA SER A 25 -22.60 -23.54 -19.68
C SER A 25 -23.32 -22.34 -19.05
N LYS A 26 -23.12 -22.12 -17.77
CA LYS A 26 -23.26 -20.77 -17.25
C LYS A 26 -22.21 -19.95 -17.98
N GLU A 27 -22.64 -19.12 -18.92
CA GLU A 27 -21.80 -18.02 -19.39
C GLU A 27 -21.25 -17.34 -18.13
N PRO A 28 -19.95 -17.06 -18.06
CA PRO A 28 -19.41 -16.29 -16.95
C PRO A 28 -20.25 -15.03 -16.84
N ILE A 29 -20.83 -14.80 -15.69
CA ILE A 29 -21.54 -13.55 -15.38
C ILE A 29 -20.56 -12.45 -15.71
N PRO A 30 -20.88 -11.50 -16.61
CA PRO A 30 -19.99 -10.37 -16.85
C PRO A 30 -19.70 -9.72 -15.49
N ILE A 31 -18.45 -9.67 -15.10
CA ILE A 31 -18.04 -8.91 -13.94
C ILE A 31 -18.36 -7.46 -14.30
N ASP A 32 -19.21 -6.83 -13.53
CA ASP A 32 -19.49 -5.41 -13.67
C ASP A 32 -18.18 -4.68 -13.35
N GLU A 33 -17.59 -3.97 -14.31
CA GLU A 33 -16.35 -3.24 -14.10
C GLU A 33 -16.47 -2.28 -12.90
N GLU A 34 -17.65 -1.72 -12.68
CA GLU A 34 -17.96 -0.87 -11.53
C GLU A 34 -17.82 -1.60 -10.20
N GLU A 35 -18.16 -2.90 -10.12
CA GLU A 35 -17.97 -3.71 -8.91
C GLU A 35 -16.49 -4.03 -8.64
N THR A 36 -15.64 -4.07 -9.66
CA THR A 36 -14.22 -4.39 -9.49
C THR A 36 -13.51 -3.34 -8.62
N PHE A 37 -13.81 -2.06 -8.81
CA PHE A 37 -13.22 -0.98 -8.02
C PHE A 37 -13.58 -1.02 -6.53
N ARG A 38 -14.67 -1.67 -6.15
CA ARG A 38 -15.04 -1.84 -4.75
C ARG A 38 -14.07 -2.74 -3.98
N ASN A 39 -13.39 -3.62 -4.68
CA ASN A 39 -12.38 -4.51 -4.12
C ASN A 39 -11.03 -3.81 -3.94
N TYR A 40 -10.74 -2.84 -4.80
CA TYR A 40 -9.46 -2.13 -4.78
C TYR A 40 -9.30 -1.34 -3.49
N SER A 41 -8.05 -1.22 -3.05
CA SER A 41 -7.72 -0.36 -1.94
C SER A 41 -7.18 0.97 -2.41
N VAL A 42 -7.43 2.01 -1.62
CA VAL A 42 -6.91 3.35 -1.84
C VAL A 42 -5.71 3.57 -0.93
N VAL A 43 -4.58 3.86 -1.54
CA VAL A 43 -3.34 4.19 -0.84
C VAL A 43 -3.06 5.68 -1.00
N ALA A 44 -2.75 6.35 0.10
CA ALA A 44 -2.38 7.75 0.12
C ALA A 44 -0.88 7.91 0.42
N PRO A 45 0.00 7.96 -0.60
CA PRO A 45 1.34 8.46 -0.42
C PRO A 45 1.29 9.96 -0.13
N ILE A 46 2.08 10.40 0.87
CA ILE A 46 2.22 11.82 1.23
C ILE A 46 3.67 12.20 0.99
N ASP A 47 3.93 13.08 0.02
CA ASP A 47 5.29 13.36 -0.43
C ASP A 47 5.44 14.70 -1.18
N THR A 48 6.57 14.92 -1.87
CA THR A 48 6.96 16.17 -2.54
C THR A 48 6.07 16.60 -3.68
N GLY A 49 5.57 15.66 -4.46
CA GLY A 49 4.80 15.83 -5.69
C GLY A 49 4.81 14.54 -6.50
N ILE A 50 4.13 14.51 -7.62
CA ILE A 50 4.07 13.32 -8.50
C ILE A 50 4.08 13.71 -9.97
N ASN A 51 4.88 13.01 -10.78
CA ASN A 51 4.83 13.12 -12.23
C ASN A 51 3.66 12.29 -12.79
N VAL A 52 2.49 12.88 -12.88
CA VAL A 52 1.28 12.22 -13.42
C VAL A 52 1.38 11.85 -14.91
N TYR A 53 2.38 12.38 -15.62
CA TYR A 53 2.61 12.08 -17.05
C TYR A 53 3.39 10.79 -17.28
N HIS A 54 3.99 10.21 -16.24
CA HIS A 54 4.82 9.01 -16.39
C HIS A 54 3.97 7.79 -16.73
N ASP A 55 4.43 6.99 -17.70
CA ASP A 55 3.70 5.82 -18.20
C ASP A 55 3.45 4.75 -17.14
N HIS A 56 4.26 4.74 -16.07
CA HIS A 56 4.07 3.86 -14.91
C HIS A 56 2.71 4.01 -14.22
N PHE A 57 2.15 5.22 -14.24
CA PHE A 57 0.86 5.53 -13.62
C PHE A 57 -0.33 5.42 -14.57
N ARG A 58 -0.10 5.03 -15.80
CA ARG A 58 -1.14 4.94 -16.82
C ARG A 58 -2.14 3.82 -16.52
N THR A 59 -3.39 4.09 -16.83
CA THR A 59 -4.44 3.07 -16.85
C THR A 59 -5.43 3.34 -17.98
N ASN A 60 -6.07 2.27 -18.46
CA ASN A 60 -7.20 2.37 -19.39
C ASN A 60 -8.54 2.32 -18.64
N GLU A 61 -8.51 2.13 -17.34
CA GLU A 61 -9.69 2.10 -16.49
C GLU A 61 -10.19 3.52 -16.23
N THR A 62 -11.49 3.68 -16.15
CA THR A 62 -12.13 4.94 -15.76
C THR A 62 -12.76 4.76 -14.40
N TYR A 63 -12.41 5.61 -13.46
CA TYR A 63 -12.95 5.53 -12.11
C TYR A 63 -14.45 5.89 -12.10
N PRO A 64 -15.29 5.08 -11.45
CA PRO A 64 -16.72 5.32 -11.38
C PRO A 64 -17.04 6.54 -10.51
N GLU A 65 -18.19 7.17 -10.78
CA GLU A 65 -18.63 8.40 -10.11
C GLU A 65 -18.68 8.23 -8.58
N TRP A 66 -19.16 7.09 -8.08
CA TRP A 66 -19.20 6.83 -6.63
C TRP A 66 -17.82 6.86 -5.94
N LEU A 67 -16.76 6.45 -6.66
CA LEU A 67 -15.38 6.47 -6.14
C LEU A 67 -14.86 7.91 -6.13
N LEU A 68 -15.07 8.65 -7.22
CA LEU A 68 -14.67 10.05 -7.32
C LEU A 68 -15.38 10.92 -6.27
N ASP A 69 -16.69 10.74 -6.13
CA ASP A 69 -17.50 11.42 -5.12
C ASP A 69 -17.05 11.02 -3.70
N GLY A 70 -16.82 9.74 -3.47
CA GLY A 70 -16.38 9.22 -2.17
C GLY A 70 -14.97 9.68 -1.77
N LEU A 71 -14.12 10.07 -2.72
CA LEU A 71 -12.83 10.70 -2.51
C LEU A 71 -12.90 12.24 -2.55
N GLY A 72 -14.09 12.80 -2.73
CA GLY A 72 -14.30 14.23 -2.71
C GLY A 72 -13.69 14.97 -3.90
N VAL A 73 -13.60 14.34 -5.07
CA VAL A 73 -13.02 14.96 -6.28
C VAL A 73 -13.83 16.21 -6.65
N THR A 74 -13.14 17.34 -6.72
CA THR A 74 -13.73 18.64 -7.06
C THR A 74 -13.39 19.10 -8.48
N MET A 75 -12.34 18.53 -9.06
CA MET A 75 -11.83 18.90 -10.37
C MET A 75 -11.35 17.68 -11.13
N THR A 76 -11.64 17.65 -12.44
CA THR A 76 -11.05 16.69 -13.38
C THR A 76 -10.11 17.42 -14.31
N CYS A 77 -8.91 16.89 -14.48
CA CYS A 77 -7.86 17.46 -15.29
C CYS A 77 -7.48 16.48 -16.41
N GLU A 78 -8.01 16.73 -17.61
CA GLU A 78 -7.69 15.94 -18.81
C GLU A 78 -6.25 16.21 -19.26
N LEU A 79 -5.40 15.20 -19.25
CA LEU A 79 -3.99 15.32 -19.55
C LEU A 79 -3.69 15.01 -21.03
N THR A 80 -2.71 15.72 -21.57
CA THR A 80 -2.09 15.45 -22.87
C THR A 80 -1.01 14.37 -22.71
N PHE A 81 -1.14 13.27 -23.45
CA PHE A 81 -0.19 12.16 -23.38
C PHE A 81 0.66 11.99 -24.65
N VAL A 82 0.85 13.05 -25.40
CA VAL A 82 1.68 13.06 -26.61
C VAL A 82 2.83 14.04 -26.45
N GLY A 83 4.03 13.60 -26.80
CA GLY A 83 5.24 14.42 -26.67
C GLY A 83 6.06 14.13 -25.41
N THR A 84 7.09 14.93 -25.20
CA THR A 84 7.95 14.92 -24.01
C THR A 84 7.21 15.43 -22.79
N TRP A 85 7.76 15.22 -21.60
CA TRP A 85 7.21 15.74 -20.35
C TRP A 85 6.90 17.26 -20.45
N GLN A 86 7.87 18.04 -20.92
CA GLN A 86 7.74 19.50 -21.05
C GLN A 86 6.62 19.89 -22.03
N GLU A 87 6.50 19.19 -23.16
CA GLU A 87 5.45 19.49 -24.14
C GLU A 87 4.05 19.17 -23.59
N ARG A 88 3.92 18.09 -22.83
CA ARG A 88 2.66 17.73 -22.14
C ARG A 88 2.29 18.77 -21.09
N TYR A 89 3.24 19.16 -20.23
CA TYR A 89 3.02 20.18 -19.21
C TYR A 89 2.57 21.51 -19.81
N GLU A 90 3.28 22.02 -20.83
CA GLU A 90 2.93 23.30 -21.47
C GLU A 90 1.55 23.24 -22.18
N ALA A 91 1.18 22.09 -22.72
CA ALA A 91 -0.13 21.90 -23.36
C ALA A 91 -1.28 21.97 -22.34
N ASP A 92 -1.05 21.46 -21.12
CA ASP A 92 -2.08 21.33 -20.09
C ASP A 92 -2.07 22.50 -19.10
N LYS A 93 -1.08 23.38 -19.17
CA LYS A 93 -0.82 24.42 -18.18
C LYS A 93 -2.04 25.32 -17.90
N GLU A 94 -2.56 25.97 -18.93
CA GLU A 94 -3.68 26.92 -18.76
C GLU A 94 -5.03 26.25 -18.41
N MET A 95 -5.20 25.00 -18.86
CA MET A 95 -6.48 24.30 -18.70
C MET A 95 -6.55 23.47 -17.44
N CYS A 96 -5.38 23.13 -16.88
CA CYS A 96 -5.22 22.28 -15.73
C CYS A 96 -4.41 22.97 -14.63
N TRP A 97 -3.08 23.01 -14.73
CA TRP A 97 -2.18 23.37 -13.65
C TRP A 97 -2.40 24.77 -13.06
N ASP A 98 -2.59 25.78 -13.90
CA ASP A 98 -2.87 27.17 -13.46
C ASP A 98 -4.25 27.33 -12.78
N ARG A 99 -5.05 26.28 -12.73
CA ARG A 99 -6.42 26.30 -12.17
C ARG A 99 -6.56 25.55 -10.86
N ILE A 100 -5.61 24.70 -10.52
CA ILE A 100 -5.65 23.93 -9.30
C ILE A 100 -5.37 24.84 -8.09
N ASN A 101 -6.21 24.70 -7.07
CA ASN A 101 -6.04 25.42 -5.80
C ASN A 101 -5.84 24.41 -4.66
N SER A 102 -5.32 24.87 -3.55
CA SER A 102 -5.04 24.06 -2.35
C SER A 102 -6.27 23.37 -1.72
N THR A 103 -7.47 23.70 -2.17
CA THR A 103 -8.70 23.04 -1.73
C THR A 103 -9.21 22.00 -2.72
N ASP A 104 -8.56 21.89 -3.89
CA ASP A 104 -9.01 20.97 -4.91
C ASP A 104 -8.48 19.56 -4.67
N ILE A 105 -9.35 18.60 -4.95
CA ILE A 105 -9.01 17.21 -5.12
C ILE A 105 -9.19 16.89 -6.60
N VAL A 106 -8.09 16.58 -7.28
CA VAL A 106 -8.02 16.53 -8.73
C VAL A 106 -7.89 15.09 -9.21
N TYR A 107 -8.80 14.68 -10.08
CA TYR A 107 -8.68 13.41 -10.80
C TYR A 107 -7.99 13.64 -12.16
N PHE A 108 -7.05 12.78 -12.50
CA PHE A 108 -6.33 12.76 -13.77
C PHE A 108 -6.74 11.55 -14.62
N PRO A 109 -7.76 11.65 -15.50
CA PRO A 109 -8.21 10.54 -16.32
C PRO A 109 -7.10 9.92 -17.17
N GLY A 110 -7.12 8.60 -17.31
CA GLY A 110 -6.05 7.84 -17.97
C GLY A 110 -4.84 7.56 -17.09
N THR A 111 -4.91 7.94 -15.81
CA THR A 111 -3.94 7.59 -14.77
C THR A 111 -4.62 6.95 -13.56
N LYS A 112 -3.83 6.35 -12.67
CA LYS A 112 -4.29 5.82 -11.38
C LYS A 112 -4.36 6.88 -10.29
N ILE A 113 -4.13 8.16 -10.61
CA ILE A 113 -3.86 9.22 -9.65
C ILE A 113 -5.08 10.10 -9.45
N ILE A 114 -5.43 10.27 -8.19
CA ILE A 114 -6.20 11.39 -7.67
C ILE A 114 -5.25 12.14 -6.74
N GLY A 115 -5.13 13.45 -6.87
CA GLY A 115 -4.15 14.22 -6.11
C GLY A 115 -4.75 15.44 -5.42
N THR A 116 -4.11 15.88 -4.35
CA THR A 116 -4.43 17.13 -3.65
C THR A 116 -3.16 17.75 -3.05
N THR A 117 -3.19 19.05 -2.87
CA THR A 117 -2.16 19.80 -2.15
C THR A 117 -2.81 20.68 -1.10
N PRO A 118 -2.79 20.34 0.19
CA PRO A 118 -3.38 21.16 1.24
C PRO A 118 -2.53 22.38 1.62
N ASN A 119 -1.34 22.52 1.02
CA ASN A 119 -0.40 23.62 1.29
C ASN A 119 -0.38 24.62 0.13
N ASP A 120 -0.50 25.91 0.44
CA ASP A 120 -0.48 27.00 -0.57
C ASP A 120 0.94 27.41 -1.03
N ASN A 121 1.97 26.65 -0.69
CA ASN A 121 3.37 27.04 -0.87
C ASN A 121 4.10 26.31 -2.00
N THR A 122 3.38 25.63 -2.88
CA THR A 122 3.97 24.91 -4.02
C THR A 122 3.85 25.74 -5.30
N ASP A 123 4.91 25.73 -6.11
CA ASP A 123 4.91 26.46 -7.39
C ASP A 123 3.92 25.87 -8.39
N ILE A 124 3.77 24.55 -8.39
CA ILE A 124 2.82 23.82 -9.22
C ILE A 124 2.17 22.74 -8.34
N PRO A 125 0.89 22.90 -7.97
CA PRO A 125 0.21 21.95 -7.09
C PRO A 125 0.21 20.51 -7.62
N ILE A 126 0.48 19.54 -6.74
CA ILE A 126 0.49 18.11 -7.00
C ILE A 126 1.68 17.62 -7.86
N LEU A 127 2.12 18.43 -8.83
CA LEU A 127 3.17 18.03 -9.76
C LEU A 127 4.55 18.12 -9.10
N ASP A 128 5.36 17.09 -9.29
CA ASP A 128 6.71 17.03 -8.73
C ASP A 128 7.60 18.17 -9.26
N ASP A 129 8.37 18.79 -8.37
CA ASP A 129 9.32 19.83 -8.72
C ASP A 129 10.44 19.22 -9.60
N PRO A 130 10.87 19.92 -10.68
CA PRO A 130 11.97 19.43 -11.51
C PRO A 130 13.30 19.17 -10.78
N SER A 131 13.45 19.65 -9.56
CA SER A 131 14.63 19.43 -8.71
C SER A 131 14.49 18.33 -7.66
N ASP A 132 13.29 17.79 -7.52
CA ASP A 132 12.99 16.69 -6.59
C ASP A 132 12.40 15.52 -7.35
N GLY A 133 11.93 14.54 -7.02
CA GLY A 133 11.37 13.37 -7.72
C GLY A 133 11.02 12.29 -6.74
N HIS A 134 11.12 12.64 -5.46
CA HIS A 134 10.96 11.67 -4.40
C HIS A 134 9.54 11.11 -4.37
N GLY A 135 8.51 11.96 -4.46
CA GLY A 135 7.13 11.51 -4.43
C GLY A 135 6.71 10.68 -5.65
N THR A 136 7.29 10.98 -6.84
CA THR A 136 7.11 10.14 -8.04
C THR A 136 7.64 8.73 -7.80
N ALA A 137 8.86 8.59 -7.27
CA ALA A 137 9.46 7.30 -6.96
C ALA A 137 8.70 6.56 -5.84
N VAL A 138 8.34 7.25 -4.76
CA VAL A 138 7.53 6.71 -3.65
C VAL A 138 6.20 6.13 -4.15
N THR A 139 5.51 6.85 -5.02
CA THR A 139 4.25 6.36 -5.59
C THR A 139 4.46 5.18 -6.54
N GLY A 140 5.56 5.19 -7.29
CA GLY A 140 5.98 4.06 -8.12
C GLY A 140 6.13 2.77 -7.32
N ALA A 141 6.75 2.83 -6.15
CA ALA A 141 6.94 1.67 -5.28
C ALA A 141 5.60 1.07 -4.77
N VAL A 142 4.56 1.89 -4.56
CA VAL A 142 3.20 1.38 -4.25
C VAL A 142 2.64 0.58 -5.42
N ILE A 143 2.73 1.14 -6.64
CA ILE A 143 2.19 0.52 -7.87
C ILE A 143 2.95 -0.76 -8.23
N ASP A 144 4.27 -0.81 -8.01
CA ASP A 144 5.06 -2.02 -8.23
C ASP A 144 4.61 -3.17 -7.32
N ALA A 145 4.27 -2.88 -6.07
CA ALA A 145 3.77 -3.89 -5.14
C ALA A 145 2.31 -4.28 -5.40
N ASN A 146 1.46 -3.32 -5.80
CA ASN A 146 0.07 -3.57 -6.17
C ASN A 146 -0.36 -2.70 -7.38
N PRO A 147 -0.32 -3.25 -8.59
CA PRO A 147 -0.75 -2.52 -9.79
C PRO A 147 -2.21 -2.09 -9.80
N ASP A 148 -3.08 -2.68 -8.98
CA ASP A 148 -4.50 -2.34 -8.87
C ASP A 148 -4.78 -1.27 -7.80
N ALA A 149 -3.76 -0.81 -7.07
CA ALA A 149 -3.95 0.23 -6.07
C ALA A 149 -4.46 1.54 -6.70
N ILE A 150 -5.46 2.13 -6.08
CA ILE A 150 -5.90 3.49 -6.39
C ILE A 150 -5.05 4.45 -5.58
N ILE A 151 -4.48 5.44 -6.21
CA ILE A 151 -3.60 6.39 -5.55
C ILE A 151 -4.37 7.68 -5.23
N PHE A 152 -4.40 8.01 -3.94
CA PHE A 152 -4.83 9.32 -3.45
C PHE A 152 -3.57 10.09 -3.01
N PHE A 153 -2.88 10.70 -3.94
CA PHE A 153 -1.63 11.40 -3.67
C PHE A 153 -1.87 12.70 -2.90
N VAL A 154 -1.09 12.95 -1.85
CA VAL A 154 -1.15 14.19 -1.07
C VAL A 154 0.23 14.85 -1.06
N GLU A 155 0.31 16.04 -1.63
CA GLU A 155 1.54 16.82 -1.63
C GLU A 155 1.76 17.51 -0.29
N GLY A 156 2.96 17.38 0.26
CA GLY A 156 3.43 18.13 1.43
C GLY A 156 3.94 17.27 2.57
N PHE A 157 4.67 17.92 3.49
CA PHE A 157 5.29 17.32 4.67
C PHE A 157 4.75 17.95 5.96
N SER A 158 3.44 17.89 6.16
CA SER A 158 2.79 18.58 7.28
C SER A 158 1.66 17.76 7.90
N ASP A 159 1.23 18.17 9.09
CA ASP A 159 0.03 17.69 9.73
C ASP A 159 -1.22 17.87 8.84
N ALA A 160 -1.31 18.99 8.12
CA ALA A 160 -2.40 19.23 7.19
C ALA A 160 -2.45 18.18 6.06
N ALA A 161 -1.28 17.76 5.54
CA ALA A 161 -1.20 16.72 4.51
C ALA A 161 -1.67 15.36 5.06
N VAL A 162 -1.23 14.99 6.26
CA VAL A 162 -1.68 13.75 6.92
C VAL A 162 -3.18 13.78 7.18
N LEU A 163 -3.71 14.88 7.69
CA LEU A 163 -5.14 15.05 7.94
C LEU A 163 -5.97 15.07 6.65
N ALA A 164 -5.43 15.61 5.55
CA ALA A 164 -6.10 15.55 4.26
C ALA A 164 -6.33 14.11 3.80
N ALA A 165 -5.34 13.23 3.96
CA ALA A 165 -5.49 11.81 3.68
C ALA A 165 -6.40 11.10 4.70
N ALA A 166 -6.23 11.38 5.99
CA ALA A 166 -6.98 10.75 7.07
C ALA A 166 -8.50 11.01 6.97
N ASN A 167 -8.88 12.22 6.58
CA ASN A 167 -10.28 12.63 6.44
C ASN A 167 -10.98 12.06 5.19
N GLN A 168 -10.26 11.36 4.30
CA GLN A 168 -10.89 10.74 3.13
C GLN A 168 -11.48 9.37 3.52
N PRO A 169 -12.79 9.19 3.47
CA PRO A 169 -13.41 7.95 3.93
C PRO A 169 -12.92 6.71 3.20
N LEU A 170 -12.63 6.82 1.91
CA LEU A 170 -12.22 5.69 1.07
C LEU A 170 -10.72 5.39 1.13
N VAL A 171 -9.88 6.25 1.70
CA VAL A 171 -8.46 5.94 1.91
C VAL A 171 -8.32 4.84 2.94
N ASP A 172 -7.61 3.79 2.61
CA ASP A 172 -7.35 2.63 3.47
C ASP A 172 -5.99 2.73 4.16
N ILE A 173 -4.98 3.15 3.41
CA ILE A 173 -3.59 3.17 3.85
C ILE A 173 -2.98 4.54 3.59
N ILE A 174 -2.30 5.07 4.59
CA ILE A 174 -1.47 6.28 4.48
C ILE A 174 -0.01 5.85 4.55
N SER A 175 0.81 6.32 3.61
CA SER A 175 2.24 6.05 3.54
C SER A 175 3.02 7.36 3.62
N THR A 176 3.90 7.48 4.61
CA THR A 176 4.73 8.66 4.82
C THR A 176 6.20 8.31 4.74
N SER A 177 6.89 8.90 3.76
CA SER A 177 8.31 8.68 3.52
C SER A 177 9.15 9.88 3.94
N PHE A 178 8.75 10.54 5.02
CA PHE A 178 9.40 11.74 5.54
C PHE A 178 9.38 11.80 7.07
N GLY A 179 10.23 12.62 7.61
CA GLY A 179 10.31 12.95 9.03
C GLY A 179 11.57 13.75 9.34
N PRO A 180 11.65 14.41 10.48
CA PRO A 180 12.85 15.11 10.89
C PRO A 180 13.93 14.08 11.24
N ILE A 181 15.14 14.31 10.77
CA ILE A 181 16.31 13.57 11.22
C ILE A 181 16.58 13.96 12.68
N GLY A 182 16.35 13.03 13.58
CA GLY A 182 16.57 13.24 15.01
C GLY A 182 15.48 12.67 15.90
N SER A 183 15.74 12.65 17.18
CA SER A 183 14.85 12.05 18.18
C SER A 183 13.77 12.99 18.71
N ILE A 184 13.50 14.09 18.02
CA ILE A 184 12.52 15.08 18.49
C ILE A 184 11.22 14.86 17.71
N PRO A 185 10.15 14.44 18.37
CA PRO A 185 8.82 14.41 17.80
C PRO A 185 8.41 15.76 17.21
N VAL A 186 7.61 15.73 16.15
CA VAL A 186 6.93 16.93 15.61
C VAL A 186 5.46 16.84 16.01
N PRO A 187 5.04 17.47 17.11
CA PRO A 187 3.73 17.21 17.72
C PRO A 187 2.55 17.28 16.76
N GLY A 188 2.56 18.21 15.81
CA GLY A 188 1.48 18.34 14.85
C GLY A 188 1.35 17.13 13.92
N ILE A 189 2.47 16.61 13.41
CA ILE A 189 2.48 15.41 12.55
C ILE A 189 2.10 14.18 13.35
N GLU A 190 2.58 14.06 14.57
CA GLU A 190 2.22 12.95 15.47
C GLU A 190 0.74 12.91 15.77
N ASP A 191 0.17 14.03 16.22
CA ASP A 191 -1.25 14.17 16.49
C ASP A 191 -2.07 13.80 15.23
N ALA A 192 -1.62 14.20 14.05
CA ALA A 192 -2.29 13.89 12.79
C ALA A 192 -2.22 12.38 12.46
N THR A 193 -1.08 11.72 12.69
CA THR A 193 -0.97 10.27 12.49
C THR A 193 -1.76 9.49 13.55
N GLU A 194 -1.83 9.98 14.81
CA GLU A 194 -2.69 9.41 15.82
C GLU A 194 -4.17 9.49 15.42
N ILE A 195 -4.62 10.66 14.96
CA ILE A 195 -5.98 10.83 14.43
C ILE A 195 -6.23 9.85 13.28
N ALA A 196 -5.33 9.77 12.33
CA ALA A 196 -5.46 8.87 11.18
C ALA A 196 -5.66 7.40 11.61
N VAL A 197 -4.90 6.92 12.58
CA VAL A 197 -4.93 5.51 12.99
C VAL A 197 -5.98 5.25 14.07
N VAL A 198 -6.02 6.08 15.11
CA VAL A 198 -6.85 5.79 16.31
C VAL A 198 -8.28 6.27 16.11
N VAL A 199 -8.49 7.40 15.45
CA VAL A 199 -9.82 7.98 15.22
C VAL A 199 -10.38 7.52 13.89
N GLU A 200 -9.66 7.80 12.79
CA GLU A 200 -10.11 7.49 11.42
C GLU A 200 -9.80 6.06 10.99
N LYS A 201 -9.11 5.30 11.86
CA LYS A 201 -8.83 3.86 11.70
C LYS A 201 -8.08 3.50 10.40
N LYS A 202 -7.30 4.37 9.85
CA LYS A 202 -6.45 4.09 8.68
C LYS A 202 -5.29 3.18 9.07
N ILE A 203 -4.73 2.45 8.11
CA ILE A 203 -3.41 1.86 8.26
C ILE A 203 -2.39 2.95 7.96
N HIS A 204 -1.37 3.06 8.79
CA HIS A 204 -0.28 4.00 8.57
C HIS A 204 1.06 3.28 8.55
N THR A 205 1.82 3.48 7.47
CA THR A 205 3.22 3.05 7.34
C THR A 205 4.11 4.28 7.31
N GLY A 206 5.17 4.27 8.11
CA GLY A 206 6.13 5.37 8.20
C GLY A 206 7.57 4.91 7.98
N ALA A 207 8.36 5.70 7.26
CA ALA A 207 9.77 5.43 7.03
C ALA A 207 10.59 5.61 8.31
N ALA A 208 11.45 4.64 8.62
CA ALA A 208 12.18 4.57 9.88
C ALA A 208 13.49 5.38 9.89
N ASP A 209 13.76 6.19 8.86
CA ASP A 209 15.00 6.95 8.64
C ASP A 209 16.10 6.12 7.94
N ASN A 210 17.06 6.83 7.36
CA ASN A 210 18.21 6.28 6.62
C ASN A 210 19.51 6.37 7.42
N SER A 211 19.42 6.41 8.72
CA SER A 211 20.57 6.42 9.62
C SER A 211 20.82 5.02 10.20
N PRO A 212 22.06 4.57 10.30
CA PRO A 212 22.36 3.29 10.97
C PRO A 212 22.21 3.35 12.50
N SER A 213 21.78 4.47 13.04
CA SER A 213 21.66 4.67 14.49
C SER A 213 20.24 4.39 14.98
N PRO A 214 20.04 3.39 15.85
CA PRO A 214 18.73 3.11 16.44
C PRO A 214 18.24 4.18 17.44
N ALA A 215 19.05 5.19 17.70
CA ALA A 215 18.68 6.28 18.61
C ALA A 215 17.94 7.43 17.93
N VAL A 216 17.83 7.40 16.60
CA VAL A 216 17.11 8.41 15.84
C VAL A 216 15.64 7.99 15.75
N GLN A 217 14.74 8.90 16.05
CA GLN A 217 13.30 8.70 15.95
C GLN A 217 12.75 9.60 14.85
N ASP A 218 12.06 9.00 13.90
CA ASP A 218 11.30 9.72 12.90
C ASP A 218 9.88 9.94 13.42
N SER A 219 9.33 11.14 13.26
CA SER A 219 8.01 11.47 13.79
C SER A 219 6.87 10.70 13.12
N THR A 220 7.08 10.12 11.97
CA THR A 220 6.05 9.33 11.28
C THR A 220 6.12 7.84 11.56
N ALA A 221 7.32 7.28 11.74
CA ALA A 221 7.52 5.86 12.06
C ALA A 221 7.58 5.57 13.55
N GLY A 222 8.02 6.55 14.35
CA GLY A 222 8.26 6.39 15.79
C GLY A 222 7.05 6.05 16.63
N PRO A 223 5.87 6.69 16.46
CA PRO A 223 4.71 6.46 17.30
C PRO A 223 4.25 5.01 17.34
N PRO A 224 3.76 4.52 18.49
CA PRO A 224 3.34 3.12 18.65
C PRO A 224 2.10 2.75 17.82
N TRP A 225 1.34 3.74 17.36
CA TRP A 225 0.22 3.53 16.43
C TRP A 225 0.65 3.40 14.97
N SER A 226 1.87 3.80 14.60
CA SER A 226 2.42 3.67 13.23
C SER A 226 3.13 2.34 13.03
N ILE A 227 3.12 1.81 11.80
CA ILE A 227 3.97 0.68 11.40
C ILE A 227 5.27 1.26 10.85
N GLY A 228 6.35 1.15 11.61
CA GLY A 228 7.67 1.63 11.23
C GLY A 228 8.35 0.68 10.25
N ILE A 229 8.80 1.20 9.11
CA ILE A 229 9.40 0.41 8.03
C ILE A 229 10.86 0.77 7.85
N SER A 230 11.73 -0.20 8.06
CA SER A 230 13.17 -0.12 7.77
C SER A 230 13.48 -0.62 6.37
N GLY A 231 14.73 -0.42 5.94
CA GLY A 231 15.24 -0.90 4.67
C GLY A 231 16.10 -2.16 4.82
N TYR A 232 15.97 -3.06 3.87
CA TYR A 232 16.83 -4.23 3.72
C TYR A 232 17.07 -4.47 2.23
N ALA A 233 18.34 -4.52 1.81
CA ALA A 233 18.68 -4.89 0.45
C ALA A 233 18.48 -6.39 0.26
N GLU A 234 17.66 -6.80 -0.70
CA GLU A 234 17.44 -8.19 -1.02
C GLU A 234 18.65 -8.80 -1.75
N GLU A 235 18.68 -10.13 -1.89
CA GLU A 235 19.78 -10.84 -2.56
C GLU A 235 19.91 -10.39 -4.01
N GLY A 236 21.09 -9.97 -4.39
CA GLY A 236 21.39 -9.49 -5.74
C GLY A 236 21.55 -7.98 -5.85
N ASP A 237 21.16 -7.23 -4.86
CA ASP A 237 21.40 -5.80 -4.80
C ASP A 237 22.84 -5.49 -4.41
N ASP A 238 23.41 -4.45 -5.00
CA ASP A 238 24.77 -4.00 -4.67
C ASP A 238 24.84 -3.37 -3.28
N GLN A 239 23.72 -2.89 -2.76
CA GLN A 239 23.63 -2.28 -1.44
C GLN A 239 23.10 -3.26 -0.41
N LYS A 240 24.02 -3.73 0.44
CA LYS A 240 23.72 -4.68 1.52
C LYS A 240 23.54 -4.00 2.87
N GLU A 241 23.09 -2.76 2.87
CA GLU A 241 22.93 -1.97 4.06
C GLU A 241 21.49 -1.98 4.54
N THR A 242 21.32 -2.05 5.84
CA THR A 242 20.05 -1.78 6.49
C THR A 242 20.12 -0.42 7.15
N MET A 243 19.07 0.33 7.04
CA MET A 243 18.97 1.64 7.64
C MET A 243 17.75 1.71 8.52
N SER A 244 17.94 2.11 9.74
CA SER A 244 16.86 2.35 10.66
C SER A 244 17.29 3.27 11.78
N GLY A 245 16.47 4.26 12.03
CA GLY A 245 16.65 5.13 13.17
C GLY A 245 15.64 4.92 14.30
N SER A 246 14.49 4.29 14.05
CA SER A 246 13.31 4.45 14.90
C SER A 246 12.71 3.15 15.43
N TYR A 247 13.48 2.17 15.79
CA TYR A 247 12.93 0.90 16.27
C TYR A 247 11.82 0.37 15.35
N PRO A 248 12.11 -0.03 14.11
CA PRO A 248 11.12 -0.42 13.13
C PRO A 248 10.32 -1.64 13.57
N ASP A 249 9.10 -1.77 13.05
CA ASP A 249 8.36 -3.01 13.19
C ASP A 249 8.92 -4.08 12.25
N ILE A 250 9.17 -3.72 11.01
CA ILE A 250 9.69 -4.62 9.96
C ILE A 250 10.63 -3.89 9.03
N ALA A 251 11.25 -4.64 8.12
CA ALA A 251 11.98 -4.11 6.97
C ALA A 251 11.37 -4.61 5.66
N ALA A 252 11.60 -3.86 4.58
CA ALA A 252 11.28 -4.29 3.22
C ALA A 252 12.40 -3.85 2.28
N ASP A 253 12.34 -4.31 1.03
CA ASP A 253 13.33 -3.96 0.02
C ASP A 253 13.38 -2.44 -0.19
N TRP A 254 14.56 -1.88 -0.02
CA TRP A 254 14.80 -0.45 -0.07
C TRP A 254 15.54 0.02 -1.32
N THR A 255 16.12 -0.91 -2.10
CA THR A 255 16.80 -0.61 -3.36
C THR A 255 15.91 -1.02 -4.52
N GLN A 256 15.39 -0.05 -5.23
CA GLN A 256 14.37 -0.29 -6.26
C GLN A 256 14.66 0.53 -7.51
N ILE A 257 14.20 0.05 -8.66
CA ILE A 257 14.23 0.78 -9.93
C ILE A 257 12.85 1.43 -10.09
N LEU A 258 12.80 2.75 -9.90
CA LEU A 258 11.55 3.50 -9.79
C LEU A 258 11.44 4.60 -10.86
N PRO A 259 10.21 5.09 -11.17
CA PRO A 259 9.99 6.07 -12.22
C PRO A 259 10.66 7.42 -11.93
N ASN A 260 11.16 8.05 -12.97
CA ASN A 260 11.74 9.40 -12.94
C ASN A 260 10.64 10.46 -12.94
N HIS A 261 10.89 11.58 -12.26
CA HIS A 261 9.96 12.71 -12.20
C HIS A 261 10.02 13.63 -13.43
N ASP A 262 11.14 13.64 -14.15
CA ASP A 262 11.41 14.55 -15.28
C ASP A 262 11.33 13.87 -16.65
N ASP A 263 10.86 12.63 -16.69
CA ASP A 263 10.71 11.81 -17.88
C ASP A 263 9.29 11.21 -17.95
N ILE A 264 8.94 10.62 -19.07
CA ILE A 264 7.65 9.98 -19.30
C ILE A 264 7.69 8.45 -19.18
N ASP A 265 8.86 7.85 -19.33
CA ASP A 265 9.10 6.40 -19.35
C ASP A 265 10.46 5.99 -18.77
N GLY A 266 11.21 6.94 -18.21
CA GLY A 266 12.53 6.71 -17.61
C GLY A 266 12.44 6.19 -16.19
N TYR A 267 13.43 5.38 -15.82
CA TYR A 267 13.55 4.80 -14.47
C TYR A 267 14.98 4.95 -13.97
N HIS A 268 15.13 5.01 -12.65
CA HIS A 268 16.44 5.02 -12.02
C HIS A 268 16.46 4.12 -10.78
N GLU A 269 17.64 3.61 -10.45
CA GLU A 269 17.85 2.90 -9.20
C GLU A 269 17.97 3.92 -8.06
N THR A 270 17.25 3.66 -7.00
CA THR A 270 17.26 4.48 -5.79
C THR A 270 17.15 3.62 -4.54
N SER A 271 17.61 4.14 -3.41
CA SER A 271 17.63 3.42 -2.13
C SER A 271 17.21 4.30 -0.97
N GLY A 272 16.48 3.72 -0.04
CA GLY A 272 16.06 4.37 1.19
C GLY A 272 14.84 3.70 1.83
N THR A 273 14.69 3.89 3.12
CA THR A 273 13.47 3.48 3.83
C THR A 273 12.24 4.16 3.25
N SER A 274 12.45 5.32 2.61
CA SER A 274 11.43 6.03 1.83
C SER A 274 10.79 5.20 0.72
N PHE A 275 11.47 4.16 0.19
CA PHE A 275 10.96 3.29 -0.86
C PHE A 275 10.49 1.94 -0.33
N ALA A 276 11.09 1.45 0.75
CA ALA A 276 10.60 0.29 1.49
C ALA A 276 9.21 0.51 2.08
N THR A 277 8.95 1.71 2.55
CA THR A 277 7.68 2.10 3.20
C THR A 277 6.48 2.03 2.24
N PRO A 278 6.48 2.71 1.09
CA PRO A 278 5.38 2.64 0.13
C PRO A 278 5.26 1.26 -0.51
N ARG A 279 6.36 0.52 -0.70
CA ARG A 279 6.31 -0.87 -1.14
C ARG A 279 5.51 -1.73 -0.15
N THR A 280 5.74 -1.55 1.16
CA THR A 280 4.95 -2.21 2.20
C THR A 280 3.49 -1.76 2.17
N ALA A 281 3.21 -0.48 1.95
CA ALA A 281 1.84 0.00 1.78
C ALA A 281 1.14 -0.65 0.59
N GLY A 282 1.82 -0.77 -0.55
CA GLY A 282 1.34 -1.49 -1.74
C GLY A 282 1.08 -2.98 -1.46
N LEU A 283 1.97 -3.66 -0.74
CA LEU A 283 1.78 -5.04 -0.29
C LEU A 283 0.52 -5.17 0.58
N LEU A 284 0.35 -4.29 1.56
CA LEU A 284 -0.85 -4.28 2.40
C LEU A 284 -2.12 -3.96 1.62
N SER A 285 -2.04 -3.08 0.62
CA SER A 285 -3.16 -2.79 -0.27
C SER A 285 -3.62 -4.03 -1.04
N LYS A 286 -2.68 -4.86 -1.46
CA LYS A 286 -2.97 -6.16 -2.10
C LYS A 286 -3.62 -7.16 -1.12
N VAL A 287 -3.21 -7.16 0.14
CA VAL A 287 -3.86 -7.95 1.20
C VAL A 287 -5.32 -7.51 1.37
N ILE A 288 -5.57 -6.20 1.48
CA ILE A 288 -6.93 -5.65 1.61
C ILE A 288 -7.80 -6.03 0.43
N GLN A 289 -7.30 -5.82 -0.79
CA GLN A 289 -8.00 -6.18 -2.02
C GLN A 289 -8.39 -7.66 -2.06
N HIS A 290 -7.48 -8.54 -1.66
CA HIS A 290 -7.74 -9.97 -1.61
C HIS A 290 -8.81 -10.31 -0.57
N LEU A 291 -8.72 -9.76 0.63
CA LEU A 291 -9.70 -9.97 1.70
C LEU A 291 -11.10 -9.49 1.29
N ARG A 292 -11.20 -8.35 0.62
CA ARG A 292 -12.45 -7.84 0.06
C ARG A 292 -13.00 -8.79 -0.99
N THR A 293 -12.17 -9.28 -1.88
CA THR A 293 -12.57 -10.24 -2.92
C THR A 293 -13.07 -11.56 -2.33
N GLU A 294 -12.41 -12.08 -1.30
CA GLU A 294 -12.82 -13.32 -0.64
C GLU A 294 -14.11 -13.16 0.18
N SER A 295 -14.34 -12.02 0.80
CA SER A 295 -15.54 -11.80 1.62
C SER A 295 -16.82 -11.79 0.78
N GLY A 296 -16.73 -11.39 -0.48
CA GLY A 296 -17.87 -11.31 -1.41
C GLY A 296 -18.95 -10.30 -1.00
N ASP A 297 -18.70 -9.53 0.05
CA ASP A 297 -19.64 -8.53 0.57
C ASP A 297 -19.19 -7.11 0.22
N PHE A 298 -19.34 -6.79 -1.08
CA PHE A 298 -19.04 -5.47 -1.60
C PHE A 298 -20.27 -4.65 -1.93
N SER A 299 -21.46 -5.20 -1.71
CA SER A 299 -22.72 -4.52 -2.01
C SER A 299 -22.84 -3.16 -1.34
N SER A 300 -22.16 -2.98 -0.23
CA SER A 300 -22.06 -1.73 0.54
C SER A 300 -20.69 -1.06 0.47
N GLY A 301 -19.79 -1.57 -0.36
CA GLY A 301 -18.40 -1.11 -0.42
C GLY A 301 -18.22 0.35 -0.84
N ALA A 302 -19.24 0.95 -1.43
CA ALA A 302 -19.27 2.39 -1.73
C ALA A 302 -19.68 3.25 -0.52
N ASP A 303 -20.19 2.63 0.56
CA ASP A 303 -20.57 3.37 1.75
C ASP A 303 -19.33 3.73 2.57
N PRO A 304 -18.98 5.01 2.71
CA PRO A 304 -17.84 5.46 3.47
C PRO A 304 -17.88 5.04 4.94
N GLU A 305 -19.07 4.97 5.55
CA GLU A 305 -19.22 4.58 6.95
C GLU A 305 -18.82 3.12 7.17
N ILE A 306 -19.07 2.27 6.18
CA ILE A 306 -18.72 0.85 6.24
C ILE A 306 -17.21 0.65 6.02
N ARG A 307 -16.60 1.41 5.13
CA ARG A 307 -15.16 1.34 4.88
C ARG A 307 -14.33 2.05 5.93
N ASN A 308 -14.93 3.02 6.61
CA ASN A 308 -14.22 3.82 7.60
C ASN A 308 -13.76 2.96 8.78
N GLY A 309 -12.48 2.93 8.98
CA GLY A 309 -11.86 2.34 10.13
C GLY A 309 -11.57 0.86 10.06
N PHE A 310 -11.99 0.19 9.01
CA PHE A 310 -11.69 -1.23 8.87
C PHE A 310 -11.60 -1.62 7.41
N LEU A 311 -10.84 -2.65 7.18
CA LEU A 311 -10.53 -3.12 5.85
C LEU A 311 -11.75 -3.72 5.16
N VAL A 312 -12.81 -4.03 5.87
CA VAL A 312 -13.93 -4.76 5.29
C VAL A 312 -15.26 -4.49 5.96
N ASN A 313 -16.31 -4.70 5.22
CA ASN A 313 -17.68 -4.32 5.45
C ASN A 313 -18.53 -5.34 6.15
N SER A 314 -18.09 -6.58 6.30
CA SER A 314 -18.89 -7.59 6.94
C SER A 314 -18.55 -7.71 8.41
N ASP A 315 -19.51 -8.05 9.24
CA ASP A 315 -19.32 -8.36 10.65
C ASP A 315 -18.24 -9.42 10.91
N SER A 316 -17.88 -10.17 9.88
CA SER A 316 -16.89 -11.24 9.94
C SER A 316 -15.44 -10.79 9.68
N MET A 317 -15.22 -9.58 9.17
CA MET A 317 -13.90 -9.15 8.72
C MET A 317 -13.52 -7.74 9.17
N ASN A 318 -13.80 -7.42 10.41
CA ASN A 318 -13.43 -6.18 11.03
C ASN A 318 -11.97 -6.26 11.53
N ILE A 319 -11.02 -5.78 10.74
CA ILE A 319 -9.57 -5.94 10.96
C ILE A 319 -8.95 -4.60 11.33
N SER A 320 -8.30 -4.53 12.48
CA SER A 320 -7.63 -3.34 12.97
C SER A 320 -6.17 -3.26 12.49
N GLN A 321 -5.58 -2.08 12.56
CA GLN A 321 -4.14 -1.92 12.32
C GLN A 321 -3.28 -2.81 13.22
N ALA A 322 -3.68 -3.02 14.47
CA ALA A 322 -2.95 -3.90 15.38
C ALA A 322 -2.90 -5.35 14.86
N GLN A 323 -4.00 -5.86 14.29
CA GLN A 323 -4.03 -7.19 13.69
C GLN A 323 -3.19 -7.26 12.41
N ILE A 324 -3.20 -6.20 11.59
CA ILE A 324 -2.33 -6.10 10.41
C ILE A 324 -0.86 -6.11 10.81
N ARG A 325 -0.49 -5.31 11.82
CA ARG A 325 0.87 -5.28 12.36
C ARG A 325 1.30 -6.64 12.90
N ASP A 326 0.43 -7.31 13.66
CA ASP A 326 0.70 -8.65 14.17
C ASP A 326 0.91 -9.65 13.03
N ALA A 327 0.07 -9.61 11.99
CA ALA A 327 0.20 -10.47 10.82
C ALA A 327 1.52 -10.23 10.05
N LEU A 328 1.92 -8.96 9.87
CA LEU A 328 3.21 -8.60 9.30
C LEU A 328 4.35 -9.15 10.14
N ASN A 329 4.33 -8.88 11.44
CA ASN A 329 5.36 -9.30 12.38
C ASN A 329 5.52 -10.83 12.42
N LEU A 330 4.43 -11.58 12.37
CA LEU A 330 4.46 -13.04 12.40
C LEU A 330 4.90 -13.63 11.06
N SER A 331 4.57 -12.99 9.94
CA SER A 331 4.90 -13.48 8.61
C SER A 331 6.31 -13.10 8.14
N ALA A 332 6.92 -12.08 8.75
CA ALA A 332 8.24 -11.62 8.38
C ALA A 332 9.30 -12.72 8.54
N TRP A 333 10.15 -12.88 7.53
CA TRP A 333 11.27 -13.79 7.60
C TRP A 333 12.52 -13.10 8.19
N TYR A 334 13.34 -13.85 8.87
CA TYR A 334 14.53 -13.31 9.51
C TYR A 334 15.78 -13.74 8.75
N PRO A 335 16.57 -12.81 8.16
CA PRO A 335 17.75 -13.16 7.41
C PRO A 335 18.80 -13.80 8.31
N SER A 336 19.54 -14.78 7.76
CA SER A 336 20.62 -15.41 8.52
C SER A 336 21.82 -14.46 8.66
N PHE A 337 22.45 -14.46 9.82
CA PHE A 337 23.62 -13.63 10.09
C PHE A 337 24.80 -13.88 9.14
N SER A 338 24.88 -15.03 8.52
CA SER A 338 25.93 -15.36 7.57
C SER A 338 25.82 -14.63 6.24
N THR A 339 24.65 -14.08 5.95
CA THR A 339 24.36 -13.40 4.68
C THR A 339 24.11 -11.91 4.86
N TRP A 340 24.04 -11.44 6.09
CA TRP A 340 23.71 -10.07 6.40
C TRP A 340 24.82 -9.35 7.16
N ASP A 341 25.31 -8.26 6.61
CA ASP A 341 26.28 -7.37 7.23
C ASP A 341 25.77 -5.93 7.19
N PRO A 342 25.34 -5.39 8.32
CA PRO A 342 24.67 -4.11 8.39
C PRO A 342 25.56 -2.90 8.13
N LEU A 343 26.89 -3.02 8.15
CA LEU A 343 27.74 -1.84 8.17
C LEU A 343 28.96 -1.90 7.25
N SER A 344 29.41 -3.06 6.80
CA SER A 344 30.67 -3.13 6.07
C SER A 344 30.89 -4.38 5.23
N GLY A 345 29.93 -5.27 5.14
CA GLY A 345 30.10 -6.55 4.44
C GLY A 345 31.08 -7.50 5.12
N THR A 346 31.48 -7.32 6.37
CA THR A 346 32.60 -8.08 6.93
C THR A 346 32.37 -8.83 8.24
N THR A 347 31.43 -8.42 9.10
CA THR A 347 31.22 -9.19 10.35
C THR A 347 29.90 -8.88 11.01
N PRO A 348 29.04 -9.87 11.33
CA PRO A 348 27.84 -9.65 12.13
C PRO A 348 28.24 -9.09 13.50
N VAL A 349 27.76 -7.90 13.81
CA VAL A 349 28.23 -7.18 15.03
C VAL A 349 27.63 -7.80 16.28
N SER A 350 26.45 -8.34 16.23
CA SER A 350 25.81 -9.06 17.34
C SER A 350 24.52 -9.74 16.87
N PRO A 351 24.14 -10.89 17.44
CA PRO A 351 22.84 -11.51 17.19
C PRO A 351 21.64 -10.61 17.53
N ILE A 352 21.82 -9.61 18.38
CA ILE A 352 20.75 -8.71 18.83
C ILE A 352 20.68 -7.42 18.00
N ALA A 353 21.78 -6.99 17.39
CA ALA A 353 21.82 -5.77 16.59
C ALA A 353 20.78 -5.73 15.44
N PRO A 354 20.52 -6.83 14.73
CA PRO A 354 19.53 -6.84 13.64
C PRO A 354 18.13 -6.40 14.02
N CYS A 355 17.62 -6.74 15.20
CA CYS A 355 16.25 -6.40 15.57
C CYS A 355 16.02 -4.89 15.69
N THR A 356 17.04 -4.13 16.05
CA THR A 356 16.96 -2.66 16.12
C THR A 356 16.96 -2.01 14.75
N GLN A 357 17.32 -2.76 13.71
CA GLN A 357 17.43 -2.26 12.34
C GLN A 357 16.34 -2.80 11.41
N ILE A 358 15.97 -4.07 11.55
CA ILE A 358 14.97 -4.71 10.68
C ILE A 358 13.70 -5.17 11.43
N GLY A 359 13.57 -4.80 12.68
CA GLY A 359 12.40 -5.14 13.47
C GLY A 359 12.19 -6.66 13.60
N TRP A 360 10.97 -7.09 13.38
CA TRP A 360 10.57 -8.49 13.41
C TRP A 360 11.09 -9.31 12.23
N GLY A 361 11.67 -8.68 11.23
CA GLY A 361 12.24 -9.28 10.03
C GLY A 361 11.82 -8.56 8.75
N VAL A 362 12.06 -9.20 7.63
CA VAL A 362 11.85 -8.67 6.29
C VAL A 362 10.53 -9.18 5.71
N VAL A 363 9.81 -8.32 5.01
CA VAL A 363 8.60 -8.67 4.26
C VAL A 363 8.75 -8.33 2.79
N ASN A 364 8.14 -9.16 1.95
CA ASN A 364 8.02 -8.95 0.51
C ASN A 364 6.71 -9.55 0.00
N GLU A 365 6.53 -9.63 -1.30
CA GLU A 365 5.31 -10.14 -1.92
C GLU A 365 4.96 -11.59 -1.51
N SER A 366 5.93 -12.40 -1.11
CA SER A 366 5.69 -13.76 -0.63
C SER A 366 4.95 -13.81 0.72
N ASN A 367 4.93 -12.68 1.45
CA ASN A 367 4.23 -12.56 2.73
C ASN A 367 2.73 -12.29 2.59
N VAL A 368 2.24 -11.88 1.40
CA VAL A 368 0.82 -11.55 1.18
C VAL A 368 -0.09 -12.70 1.61
N GLN A 369 0.15 -13.91 1.11
CA GLN A 369 -0.70 -15.06 1.45
C GLN A 369 -0.59 -15.50 2.91
N PRO A 370 0.60 -15.58 3.54
CA PRO A 370 0.72 -15.75 4.99
C PRO A 370 -0.07 -14.73 5.81
N ILE A 371 0.03 -13.44 5.47
CA ILE A 371 -0.73 -12.38 6.16
C ILE A 371 -2.24 -12.64 6.05
N ILE A 372 -2.75 -12.88 4.85
CA ILE A 372 -4.17 -13.20 4.63
C ILE A 372 -4.60 -14.41 5.44
N ASN A 373 -3.81 -15.48 5.41
CA ASN A 373 -4.11 -16.69 6.17
C ASN A 373 -4.20 -16.42 7.68
N HIS A 374 -3.30 -15.59 8.21
CA HIS A 374 -3.34 -15.21 9.63
C HIS A 374 -4.57 -14.39 9.97
N LEU A 375 -4.90 -13.40 9.15
CA LEU A 375 -6.09 -12.57 9.34
C LEU A 375 -7.39 -13.38 9.24
N ASN A 376 -7.39 -14.46 8.48
CA ASN A 376 -8.48 -15.44 8.41
C ASN A 376 -8.45 -16.49 9.56
N GLY A 377 -7.66 -16.26 10.61
CA GLY A 377 -7.63 -17.07 11.83
C GLY A 377 -6.68 -18.27 11.80
N ASN A 378 -5.84 -18.43 10.77
CA ASN A 378 -4.81 -19.45 10.74
C ASN A 378 -3.58 -18.99 11.55
N THR A 379 -2.97 -19.91 12.28
CA THR A 379 -1.78 -19.59 13.06
C THR A 379 -0.53 -19.62 12.19
N ILE A 380 0.24 -18.54 12.17
CA ILE A 380 1.60 -18.50 11.63
C ILE A 380 2.58 -18.82 12.78
N GLN A 381 3.58 -19.66 12.47
CA GLN A 381 4.71 -19.85 13.35
C GLN A 381 5.89 -19.04 12.80
N PRO A 382 6.35 -18.02 13.50
CA PRO A 382 7.44 -17.18 13.01
C PRO A 382 8.74 -18.00 12.95
N ASP A 383 9.46 -17.87 11.84
CA ASP A 383 10.78 -18.48 11.63
C ASP A 383 11.87 -17.45 11.96
N ARG A 384 12.15 -17.31 13.25
CA ARG A 384 13.17 -16.38 13.75
C ARG A 384 13.79 -16.85 15.07
N PRO A 385 15.02 -16.40 15.41
CA PRO A 385 15.65 -16.67 16.68
C PRO A 385 14.84 -16.12 17.88
N ALA A 386 14.85 -16.83 19.00
CA ALA A 386 14.09 -16.44 20.20
C ALA A 386 14.54 -15.11 20.83
N ASP A 387 15.81 -14.76 20.69
CA ASP A 387 16.38 -13.50 21.17
C ASP A 387 15.88 -12.27 20.36
N VAL A 388 15.44 -12.46 19.12
CA VAL A 388 14.75 -11.41 18.35
C VAL A 388 13.45 -11.03 19.03
N THR A 389 12.67 -12.01 19.48
CA THR A 389 11.41 -11.74 20.19
C THR A 389 11.64 -10.89 21.43
N LEU A 390 12.61 -11.26 22.26
CA LEU A 390 12.95 -10.49 23.46
C LEU A 390 13.43 -9.07 23.14
N CYS A 391 14.23 -8.93 22.09
CA CYS A 391 14.70 -7.62 21.62
C CYS A 391 13.53 -6.73 21.16
N MET A 392 12.61 -7.28 20.39
CA MET A 392 11.46 -6.52 19.86
C MET A 392 10.44 -6.16 20.95
N GLU A 393 10.19 -7.05 21.92
CA GLU A 393 9.36 -6.74 23.08
C GLU A 393 9.96 -5.55 23.85
N THR A 394 11.27 -5.56 24.06
CA THR A 394 11.98 -4.43 24.72
C THR A 394 11.87 -3.14 23.90
N ASN A 395 12.02 -3.21 22.58
CA ASN A 395 11.89 -2.05 21.71
C ASN A 395 10.46 -1.48 21.75
N GLN A 396 9.45 -2.31 21.76
CA GLN A 396 8.05 -1.88 21.87
C GLN A 396 7.78 -1.20 23.22
N GLU A 397 8.28 -1.75 24.33
CA GLU A 397 8.16 -1.12 25.64
C GLU A 397 8.83 0.26 25.68
N ILE A 398 9.98 0.41 25.04
CA ILE A 398 10.68 1.70 24.91
C ILE A 398 9.83 2.70 24.11
N ARG A 399 9.31 2.29 22.96
CA ARG A 399 8.43 3.16 22.13
C ARG A 399 7.21 3.60 22.93
N GLU A 400 6.49 2.67 23.53
CA GLU A 400 5.30 2.98 24.33
C GLU A 400 5.62 3.93 25.48
N SER A 401 6.75 3.76 26.16
CA SER A 401 7.15 4.64 27.27
C SER A 401 7.56 6.04 26.83
N TYR A 402 8.03 6.16 25.60
CA TYR A 402 8.44 7.45 25.03
C TYR A 402 7.26 8.30 24.57
N TRP A 403 6.20 7.64 24.07
CA TRP A 403 5.03 8.29 23.48
C TRP A 403 3.82 8.39 24.43
N ASN A 404 3.87 7.79 25.63
CA ASN A 404 2.90 7.95 26.70
C ASN A 404 3.35 9.03 27.71
#